data_70f4739fa4ea0a1bf8c8d4c5d9d91648
#
_entry.id   70f4739fa4ea0a1bf8c8d4c5d9d91648
#
_cell.length_a   1.000
_cell.length_b   1.000
_cell.length_c   1.000
_cell.angle_alpha   90.00
_cell.angle_beta   90.00
_cell.angle_gamma   90.00
#
_symmetry.space_group_name_H-M   'P 1'
#
loop_
_entity.id
_entity.type
_entity.pdbx_description
1 polymer ?
#
loop_
_entity_poly.entity_id
_entity_poly.type
_entity_poly.pdbx_seq_one_letter_code
_entity_poly.pdbx_strand_id
1 'polypeptide(L)'
;MAQTIFPITFSYFVLTNNTWKYILFMKFDNDNRYHYIFLLFIGGSIMKSRLSKHIYSTTLVAALLAGNAHLALAEEPLVAAAEQTQIVPLSLDHAVEQALKNDVDLELLRLTYDNTRYETLMTLRDKAAIKKDDINTLDEAKKKYEETAKAQKTLLVDEASYNASKISLQMQVQKAYFEARALEEKIKLQKNSIRRQTWAQDSAAKEKLSELENSFKQALTKLNELLNEKRDRQWLLETSKLSYTPLPTLEETKALAYQKRPDMVKAEAERAFAQVKLDYTSEYAAISTYKGRIALNELRKAELLLQKLKQKVDQEVSDAYEKAVAAKKALDESTAAKDEAWKTYHATLTDYANKKVSLNDLIETEAELFDSETKAADSLYQYNIAVSTLNQSVGL
;
A
#
# COMPACT_ATOMS: atom_id res chain seq x y z
N MET A 1 -14.66 -38.54 43.38
CA MET A 1 -15.12 -38.06 42.07
C MET A 1 -15.00 -36.53 42.13
N ALA A 2 -13.92 -35.97 41.63
CA ALA A 2 -13.70 -34.52 41.54
C ALA A 2 -13.86 -34.12 40.08
N GLN A 3 -14.87 -33.33 39.76
CA GLN A 3 -15.07 -32.75 38.43
C GLN A 3 -14.09 -31.59 38.27
N THR A 4 -13.14 -31.76 37.33
CA THR A 4 -12.20 -30.72 36.92
C THR A 4 -12.95 -29.77 35.97
N ILE A 5 -13.23 -28.58 36.42
CA ILE A 5 -13.79 -27.48 35.60
C ILE A 5 -12.62 -26.84 34.86
N PHE A 6 -12.55 -27.02 33.56
CA PHE A 6 -11.60 -26.28 32.70
C PHE A 6 -12.12 -24.86 32.45
N PRO A 7 -11.25 -23.84 32.49
CA PRO A 7 -11.67 -22.46 32.24
C PRO A 7 -11.95 -22.23 30.77
N ILE A 8 -13.12 -21.66 30.49
CA ILE A 8 -13.54 -21.21 29.15
C ILE A 8 -12.80 -19.91 28.85
N THR A 9 -11.85 -19.97 27.92
CA THR A 9 -11.17 -18.76 27.41
C THR A 9 -12.03 -18.12 26.31
N PHE A 10 -12.50 -16.90 26.56
CA PHE A 10 -13.17 -16.07 25.56
C PHE A 10 -12.12 -15.15 24.90
N SER A 11 -11.96 -15.24 23.60
CA SER A 11 -11.19 -14.26 22.84
C SER A 11 -12.14 -13.26 22.19
N TYR A 12 -11.95 -11.97 22.50
CA TYR A 12 -12.74 -10.88 21.94
C TYR A 12 -11.98 -10.28 20.74
N PHE A 13 -12.62 -10.22 19.59
CA PHE A 13 -12.18 -9.40 18.46
C PHE A 13 -13.19 -8.29 18.22
N VAL A 14 -12.76 -7.05 18.38
CA VAL A 14 -13.58 -5.86 18.07
C VAL A 14 -13.08 -5.31 16.75
N LEU A 15 -13.81 -5.49 15.68
CA LEU A 15 -13.61 -4.80 14.41
C LEU A 15 -14.49 -3.54 14.39
N THR A 16 -13.85 -2.38 14.45
CA THR A 16 -14.55 -1.09 14.34
C THR A 16 -14.36 -0.52 12.93
N ASN A 17 -15.44 -0.47 12.18
CA ASN A 17 -15.56 0.46 11.05
C ASN A 17 -16.58 1.53 11.47
N ASN A 18 -16.42 2.77 11.04
CA ASN A 18 -17.06 3.98 11.58
C ASN A 18 -18.60 4.00 11.72
N THR A 19 -19.30 2.95 11.32
CA THR A 19 -20.77 2.83 11.41
C THR A 19 -21.30 1.49 11.94
N TRP A 20 -20.46 0.46 12.12
CA TRP A 20 -20.90 -0.88 12.50
C TRP A 20 -19.98 -1.50 13.55
N LYS A 21 -20.55 -2.01 14.64
CA LYS A 21 -19.82 -2.80 15.66
C LYS A 21 -20.25 -4.26 15.56
N TYR A 22 -19.30 -5.14 15.28
CA TYR A 22 -19.52 -6.59 15.27
C TYR A 22 -18.80 -7.20 16.48
N ILE A 23 -19.49 -8.04 17.23
CA ILE A 23 -18.89 -8.85 18.29
C ILE A 23 -19.03 -10.31 17.86
N LEU A 24 -17.90 -10.99 17.65
CA LEU A 24 -17.86 -12.41 17.32
C LEU A 24 -17.62 -13.21 18.59
N PHE A 25 -18.56 -14.08 18.97
CA PHE A 25 -18.37 -15.04 20.05
C PHE A 25 -18.04 -16.41 19.46
N MET A 26 -16.89 -16.97 19.84
CA MET A 26 -16.58 -18.39 19.60
C MET A 26 -16.87 -19.19 20.84
N LYS A 27 -17.70 -20.24 20.72
CA LYS A 27 -17.94 -21.23 21.76
C LYS A 27 -17.39 -22.57 21.31
N PHE A 28 -16.49 -23.16 22.09
CA PHE A 28 -16.05 -24.54 21.93
C PHE A 28 -17.07 -25.47 22.58
N ASP A 29 -17.49 -26.50 21.88
CA ASP A 29 -18.29 -27.58 22.44
C ASP A 29 -17.39 -28.82 22.63
N ASN A 30 -17.76 -29.69 23.58
CA ASN A 30 -16.98 -30.89 23.94
C ASN A 30 -16.81 -31.91 22.79
N ASP A 31 -17.50 -31.71 21.66
CA ASP A 31 -17.44 -32.53 20.46
C ASP A 31 -16.48 -31.98 19.37
N ASN A 32 -15.59 -31.04 19.69
CA ASN A 32 -14.65 -30.41 18.76
C ASN A 32 -15.31 -29.69 17.56
N ARG A 33 -16.50 -29.14 17.72
CA ARG A 33 -17.21 -28.38 16.67
C ARG A 33 -17.21 -26.90 17.00
N TYR A 34 -16.91 -26.07 15.99
CA TYR A 34 -16.99 -24.63 16.06
C TYR A 34 -18.42 -24.17 15.80
N HIS A 35 -19.02 -23.45 16.74
CA HIS A 35 -20.26 -22.74 16.52
C HIS A 35 -20.00 -21.25 16.46
N TYR A 36 -20.33 -20.63 15.31
CA TYR A 36 -20.27 -19.20 15.12
C TYR A 36 -21.64 -18.59 15.45
N ILE A 37 -21.68 -17.64 16.40
CA ILE A 37 -22.89 -16.85 16.68
C ILE A 37 -22.61 -15.44 16.18
N PHE A 38 -23.27 -15.05 15.08
CA PHE A 38 -23.27 -13.68 14.59
C PHE A 38 -24.32 -12.86 15.34
N LEU A 39 -23.92 -11.80 16.01
CA LEU A 39 -24.81 -10.77 16.55
C LEU A 39 -24.62 -9.48 15.76
N LEU A 40 -25.62 -9.13 14.97
CA LEU A 40 -25.69 -7.87 14.23
C LEU A 40 -26.37 -6.82 15.14
N PHE A 41 -25.68 -5.73 15.46
CA PHE A 41 -26.28 -4.59 16.13
C PHE A 41 -26.64 -3.52 15.10
N ILE A 42 -27.92 -3.30 14.87
CA ILE A 42 -28.45 -2.17 14.10
C ILE A 42 -29.31 -1.36 15.05
N GLY A 43 -28.91 -0.11 15.32
CA GLY A 43 -29.83 0.89 15.88
C GLY A 43 -30.66 0.48 17.10
N GLY A 44 -30.02 0.01 18.15
CA GLY A 44 -30.68 -0.10 19.47
C GLY A 44 -31.62 -1.30 19.70
N SER A 45 -31.72 -2.26 18.76
CA SER A 45 -32.57 -3.46 18.95
C SER A 45 -31.81 -4.75 18.69
N ILE A 46 -31.94 -5.69 19.63
CA ILE A 46 -31.31 -7.02 19.53
C ILE A 46 -32.24 -7.94 18.75
N MET A 47 -31.83 -8.36 17.55
CA MET A 47 -32.56 -9.38 16.80
C MET A 47 -31.80 -10.70 16.86
N LYS A 48 -32.36 -11.69 17.59
CA LYS A 48 -31.85 -13.06 17.64
C LYS A 48 -32.43 -13.86 16.47
N SER A 49 -31.62 -14.18 15.45
CA SER A 49 -32.02 -15.15 14.44
C SER A 49 -31.25 -16.47 14.62
N ARG A 50 -31.97 -17.56 14.87
CA ARG A 50 -31.45 -18.93 14.78
C ARG A 50 -31.56 -19.36 13.31
N LEU A 51 -30.45 -19.53 12.60
CA LEU A 51 -30.44 -20.21 11.32
C LEU A 51 -30.23 -21.72 11.53
N SER A 52 -31.27 -22.47 11.24
CA SER A 52 -31.24 -23.94 11.13
C SER A 52 -30.60 -24.34 9.79
N LYS A 53 -29.80 -25.43 9.84
CA LYS A 53 -29.19 -26.05 8.67
C LYS A 53 -30.26 -26.59 7.73
N HIS A 54 -30.37 -26.04 6.53
CA HIS A 54 -30.72 -26.79 5.30
C HIS A 54 -30.41 -25.85 4.14
N ILE A 55 -29.30 -26.14 3.43
CA ILE A 55 -29.03 -25.56 2.12
C ILE A 55 -29.73 -26.43 1.10
N TYR A 56 -30.81 -25.96 0.54
CA TYR A 56 -31.35 -26.49 -0.71
C TYR A 56 -30.93 -25.62 -1.87
N SER A 57 -30.20 -26.26 -2.79
CA SER A 57 -29.93 -25.78 -4.12
C SER A 57 -31.25 -25.56 -4.85
N THR A 58 -31.54 -24.32 -5.26
CA THR A 58 -32.60 -24.02 -6.21
C THR A 58 -32.02 -23.31 -7.41
N THR A 59 -31.84 -24.10 -8.45
CA THR A 59 -31.68 -23.69 -9.84
C THR A 59 -32.89 -22.85 -10.26
N LEU A 60 -32.69 -21.59 -10.62
CA LEU A 60 -33.69 -20.76 -11.25
C LEU A 60 -33.63 -20.95 -12.77
N VAL A 61 -34.57 -21.74 -13.29
CA VAL A 61 -34.83 -21.85 -14.73
C VAL A 61 -35.68 -20.65 -15.12
N ALA A 62 -35.17 -19.75 -15.97
CA ALA A 62 -35.92 -18.70 -16.60
C ALA A 62 -36.73 -19.27 -17.78
N ALA A 63 -38.05 -19.19 -17.69
CA ALA A 63 -38.95 -19.56 -18.75
C ALA A 63 -39.01 -18.46 -19.84
N LEU A 64 -38.61 -18.84 -21.05
CA LEU A 64 -38.92 -18.16 -22.29
C LEU A 64 -40.34 -18.55 -22.70
N LEU A 65 -41.24 -17.60 -22.85
CA LEU A 65 -42.46 -17.76 -23.67
C LEU A 65 -42.73 -16.49 -24.46
N ALA A 66 -42.48 -16.62 -25.66
CA ALA A 66 -43.05 -16.20 -26.92
C ALA A 66 -44.27 -15.24 -26.91
N GLY A 67 -44.19 -14.20 -27.70
CA GLY A 67 -45.31 -13.37 -28.18
C GLY A 67 -44.90 -12.64 -29.44
N ASN A 68 -45.47 -13.05 -30.54
CA ASN A 68 -45.19 -12.62 -31.90
C ASN A 68 -45.63 -11.18 -32.23
N ALA A 69 -44.91 -10.65 -33.22
CA ALA A 69 -45.36 -9.77 -34.33
C ALA A 69 -45.44 -8.26 -34.08
N HIS A 70 -44.57 -7.48 -34.68
CA HIS A 70 -44.83 -6.82 -35.97
C HIS A 70 -43.57 -6.10 -36.45
N LEU A 71 -43.19 -6.40 -37.68
CA LEU A 71 -42.23 -5.63 -38.47
C LEU A 71 -42.75 -4.20 -38.68
N ALA A 72 -41.95 -3.23 -38.23
CA ALA A 72 -41.93 -1.90 -38.80
C ALA A 72 -40.47 -1.50 -38.93
N LEU A 73 -39.98 -1.50 -40.16
CA LEU A 73 -38.72 -0.90 -40.55
C LEU A 73 -38.78 0.61 -40.28
N ALA A 74 -38.11 1.07 -39.28
CA ALA A 74 -37.67 2.45 -39.16
C ALA A 74 -36.14 2.38 -38.97
N GLU A 75 -35.42 2.73 -40.03
CA GLU A 75 -33.99 3.07 -39.94
C GLU A 75 -33.88 4.34 -39.10
N GLU A 76 -33.66 4.16 -37.80
CA GLU A 76 -33.11 5.24 -37.00
C GLU A 76 -31.59 5.23 -37.17
N PRO A 77 -30.99 6.40 -37.42
CA PRO A 77 -29.53 6.48 -37.46
C PRO A 77 -28.99 6.09 -36.10
N LEU A 78 -28.08 5.10 -36.07
CA LEU A 78 -27.22 4.80 -34.93
C LEU A 78 -26.42 6.08 -34.59
N VAL A 79 -27.02 6.96 -33.82
CA VAL A 79 -26.26 7.95 -33.08
C VAL A 79 -25.45 7.12 -32.08
N ALA A 80 -24.18 6.88 -32.42
CA ALA A 80 -23.20 6.40 -31.46
C ALA A 80 -23.28 7.34 -30.27
N ALA A 81 -23.89 6.86 -29.18
CA ALA A 81 -23.86 7.56 -27.92
C ALA A 81 -22.37 7.75 -27.60
N ALA A 82 -21.87 8.97 -27.83
CA ALA A 82 -20.58 9.37 -27.32
C ALA A 82 -20.64 9.08 -25.81
N GLU A 83 -19.95 8.04 -25.37
CA GLU A 83 -19.74 7.80 -23.95
C GLU A 83 -19.21 9.11 -23.39
N GLN A 84 -20.08 9.88 -22.76
CA GLN A 84 -19.65 11.03 -21.97
C GLN A 84 -18.70 10.48 -20.93
N THR A 85 -17.43 10.70 -21.13
CA THR A 85 -16.37 10.31 -20.22
C THR A 85 -16.65 11.06 -18.91
N GLN A 86 -17.40 10.45 -18.00
CA GLN A 86 -17.65 11.02 -16.68
C GLN A 86 -16.30 11.16 -16.00
N ILE A 87 -15.87 12.40 -15.78
CA ILE A 87 -14.68 12.70 -14.99
C ILE A 87 -15.04 12.37 -13.54
N VAL A 88 -14.40 11.33 -13.01
CA VAL A 88 -14.64 10.83 -11.64
C VAL A 88 -13.55 11.36 -10.72
N PRO A 89 -13.89 11.81 -9.49
CA PRO A 89 -12.87 12.18 -8.51
C PRO A 89 -12.06 10.95 -8.11
N LEU A 90 -10.74 11.13 -8.00
CA LEU A 90 -9.80 10.10 -7.58
C LEU A 90 -8.95 10.64 -6.44
N SER A 91 -9.11 10.07 -5.24
CA SER A 91 -8.21 10.31 -4.12
C SER A 91 -6.99 9.39 -4.19
N LEU A 92 -5.90 9.75 -3.49
CA LEU A 92 -4.71 8.92 -3.41
C LEU A 92 -5.01 7.53 -2.81
N ASP A 93 -5.77 7.49 -1.72
CA ASP A 93 -6.10 6.24 -1.03
C ASP A 93 -6.94 5.32 -1.92
N HIS A 94 -7.91 5.89 -2.66
CA HIS A 94 -8.72 5.12 -3.61
C HIS A 94 -7.87 4.61 -4.78
N ALA A 95 -6.93 5.41 -5.29
CA ALA A 95 -6.00 4.97 -6.34
C ALA A 95 -5.16 3.78 -5.88
N VAL A 96 -4.60 3.86 -4.66
CA VAL A 96 -3.82 2.76 -4.07
C VAL A 96 -4.69 1.51 -3.87
N GLU A 97 -5.88 1.65 -3.29
CA GLU A 97 -6.80 0.53 -3.05
C GLU A 97 -7.21 -0.15 -4.37
N GLN A 98 -7.54 0.64 -5.39
CA GLN A 98 -7.92 0.13 -6.70
C GLN A 98 -6.78 -0.63 -7.38
N ALA A 99 -5.56 -0.10 -7.35
CA ALA A 99 -4.38 -0.78 -7.89
C ALA A 99 -4.11 -2.11 -7.18
N LEU A 100 -4.10 -2.11 -5.85
CA LEU A 100 -3.89 -3.32 -5.05
C LEU A 100 -4.95 -4.40 -5.29
N LYS A 101 -6.17 -3.99 -5.60
CA LYS A 101 -7.28 -4.91 -5.88
C LYS A 101 -7.22 -5.48 -7.30
N ASN A 102 -6.76 -4.70 -8.27
CA ASN A 102 -6.82 -5.05 -9.69
C ASN A 102 -5.51 -5.62 -10.25
N ASP A 103 -4.42 -5.62 -9.46
CA ASP A 103 -3.12 -6.13 -9.89
C ASP A 103 -3.11 -7.66 -9.89
N VAL A 104 -2.91 -8.25 -11.08
CA VAL A 104 -2.93 -9.70 -11.30
C VAL A 104 -1.72 -10.38 -10.66
N ASP A 105 -0.55 -9.76 -10.72
CA ASP A 105 0.67 -10.34 -10.17
C ASP A 105 0.61 -10.39 -8.64
N LEU A 106 0.02 -9.35 -8.03
CA LEU A 106 -0.22 -9.33 -6.59
C LEU A 106 -1.22 -10.41 -6.16
N GLU A 107 -2.27 -10.63 -6.94
CA GLU A 107 -3.25 -11.70 -6.68
C GLU A 107 -2.62 -13.09 -6.83
N LEU A 108 -1.74 -13.32 -7.81
CA LEU A 108 -0.99 -14.57 -7.94
C LEU A 108 -0.09 -14.83 -6.72
N LEU A 109 0.57 -13.80 -6.20
CA LEU A 109 1.37 -13.90 -4.98
C LEU A 109 0.50 -14.19 -3.76
N ARG A 110 -0.69 -13.58 -3.66
CA ARG A 110 -1.65 -13.84 -2.60
C ARG A 110 -2.11 -15.31 -2.61
N LEU A 111 -2.45 -15.82 -3.79
CA LEU A 111 -2.85 -17.22 -3.94
C LEU A 111 -1.70 -18.19 -3.61
N THR A 112 -0.47 -17.85 -3.97
CA THR A 112 0.72 -18.63 -3.59
C THR A 112 0.87 -18.67 -2.07
N TYR A 113 0.80 -17.52 -1.40
CA TYR A 113 0.84 -17.43 0.05
C TYR A 113 -0.29 -18.26 0.71
N ASP A 114 -1.53 -18.15 0.22
CA ASP A 114 -2.67 -18.92 0.73
C ASP A 114 -2.42 -20.44 0.60
N ASN A 115 -1.91 -20.90 -0.54
CA ASN A 115 -1.58 -22.32 -0.75
C ASN A 115 -0.50 -22.78 0.24
N THR A 116 0.61 -22.05 0.35
CA THR A 116 1.68 -22.34 1.30
C THR A 116 1.17 -22.37 2.75
N ARG A 117 0.22 -21.50 3.09
CA ARG A 117 -0.44 -21.49 4.40
C ARG A 117 -1.18 -22.81 4.67
N TYR A 118 -1.96 -23.30 3.71
CA TYR A 118 -2.66 -24.58 3.85
C TYR A 118 -1.69 -25.76 3.93
N GLU A 119 -0.65 -25.81 3.10
CA GLU A 119 0.39 -26.81 3.12
C GLU A 119 1.15 -26.83 4.45
N THR A 120 1.45 -25.65 4.99
CA THR A 120 2.07 -25.50 6.31
C THR A 120 1.17 -26.06 7.40
N LEU A 121 -0.13 -25.73 7.41
CA LEU A 121 -1.09 -26.26 8.39
C LEU A 121 -1.20 -27.79 8.31
N MET A 122 -1.21 -28.37 7.11
CA MET A 122 -1.18 -29.81 6.92
C MET A 122 0.10 -30.43 7.50
N THR A 123 1.26 -29.85 7.18
CA THR A 123 2.56 -30.30 7.69
C THR A 123 2.61 -30.24 9.21
N LEU A 124 2.19 -29.13 9.82
CA LEU A 124 2.17 -28.97 11.27
C LEU A 124 1.29 -30.02 11.95
N ARG A 125 0.10 -30.29 11.41
CA ARG A 125 -0.80 -31.34 11.91
C ARG A 125 -0.16 -32.72 11.82
N ASP A 126 0.41 -33.07 10.67
CA ASP A 126 0.99 -34.41 10.44
C ASP A 126 2.24 -34.61 11.30
N LYS A 127 3.07 -33.59 11.49
CA LYS A 127 4.26 -33.65 12.34
C LYS A 127 3.95 -33.61 13.84
N ALA A 128 2.83 -33.00 14.23
CA ALA A 128 2.37 -33.04 15.62
C ALA A 128 2.04 -34.46 16.09
N ALA A 129 1.64 -35.35 15.19
CA ALA A 129 1.39 -36.76 15.51
C ALA A 129 2.64 -37.53 15.94
N ILE A 130 3.85 -37.09 15.54
CA ILE A 130 5.11 -37.70 15.94
C ILE A 130 5.42 -37.31 17.37
N LYS A 131 5.40 -38.22 18.34
CA LYS A 131 5.75 -37.95 19.72
C LYS A 131 7.26 -37.79 19.89
N LYS A 132 7.69 -37.04 20.89
CA LYS A 132 9.12 -36.80 21.16
C LYS A 132 9.81 -38.13 21.55
N ASP A 133 9.13 -38.98 22.28
CA ASP A 133 9.65 -40.27 22.76
C ASP A 133 9.86 -41.31 21.64
N ASP A 134 9.24 -41.06 20.46
CA ASP A 134 9.40 -41.92 19.27
C ASP A 134 10.62 -41.51 18.42
N ILE A 135 11.35 -40.42 18.81
CA ILE A 135 12.48 -39.89 18.07
C ILE A 135 13.78 -40.40 18.70
N ASN A 136 14.43 -41.35 18.05
CA ASN A 136 15.68 -41.93 18.54
C ASN A 136 16.87 -41.64 17.62
N THR A 137 16.62 -41.14 16.41
CA THR A 137 17.65 -40.93 15.40
C THR A 137 17.59 -39.51 14.86
N LEU A 138 18.73 -39.05 14.30
CA LEU A 138 18.83 -37.73 13.64
C LEU A 138 17.86 -37.62 12.44
N ASP A 139 17.60 -38.72 11.71
CA ASP A 139 16.70 -38.68 10.55
C ASP A 139 15.22 -38.57 10.97
N GLU A 140 14.83 -39.18 12.09
CA GLU A 140 13.50 -38.97 12.69
C GLU A 140 13.34 -37.54 13.23
N ALA A 141 14.37 -37.04 13.91
CA ALA A 141 14.39 -35.62 14.37
C ALA A 141 14.27 -34.65 13.20
N LYS A 142 15.02 -34.86 12.14
CA LYS A 142 14.91 -34.09 10.90
C LYS A 142 13.50 -34.11 10.32
N LYS A 143 12.89 -35.29 10.24
CA LYS A 143 11.53 -35.47 9.71
C LYS A 143 10.48 -34.70 10.53
N LYS A 144 10.65 -34.57 11.84
CA LYS A 144 9.74 -33.81 12.68
C LYS A 144 10.09 -32.32 12.72
N TYR A 145 11.29 -31.98 13.15
CA TYR A 145 11.66 -30.61 13.49
C TYR A 145 12.03 -29.78 12.25
N GLU A 146 12.87 -30.35 11.34
CA GLU A 146 13.31 -29.60 10.16
C GLU A 146 12.16 -29.37 9.17
N GLU A 147 11.34 -30.39 8.88
CA GLU A 147 10.22 -30.24 7.97
C GLU A 147 9.17 -29.24 8.51
N THR A 148 8.92 -29.26 9.83
CA THR A 148 8.07 -28.28 10.50
C THR A 148 8.63 -26.85 10.38
N ALA A 149 9.91 -26.68 10.73
CA ALA A 149 10.55 -25.36 10.65
C ALA A 149 10.68 -24.87 9.21
N LYS A 150 10.92 -25.79 8.25
CA LYS A 150 10.96 -25.45 6.82
C LYS A 150 9.61 -24.96 6.32
N ALA A 151 8.51 -25.63 6.67
CA ALA A 151 7.17 -25.19 6.30
C ALA A 151 6.85 -23.81 6.87
N GLN A 152 7.14 -23.57 8.15
CA GLN A 152 6.96 -22.26 8.78
C GLN A 152 7.82 -21.19 8.13
N LYS A 153 9.09 -21.48 7.83
CA LYS A 153 9.97 -20.56 7.11
C LYS A 153 9.41 -20.20 5.73
N THR A 154 8.98 -21.21 4.94
CA THR A 154 8.42 -20.98 3.61
C THR A 154 7.19 -20.08 3.68
N LEU A 155 6.29 -20.29 4.65
CA LEU A 155 5.13 -19.46 4.88
C LEU A 155 5.51 -18.00 5.14
N LEU A 156 6.47 -17.76 6.04
CA LEU A 156 6.95 -16.39 6.34
C LEU A 156 7.63 -15.72 5.13
N VAL A 157 8.35 -16.51 4.31
CA VAL A 157 9.01 -15.99 3.10
C VAL A 157 7.98 -15.60 2.03
N ASP A 158 6.93 -16.40 1.85
CA ASP A 158 5.88 -16.10 0.86
C ASP A 158 5.01 -14.93 1.31
N GLU A 159 4.66 -14.86 2.60
CA GLU A 159 4.00 -13.69 3.18
C GLU A 159 4.83 -12.41 2.99
N ALA A 160 6.12 -12.48 3.30
CA ALA A 160 7.02 -11.35 3.12
C ALA A 160 7.20 -10.98 1.64
N SER A 161 7.12 -11.94 0.71
CA SER A 161 7.18 -11.69 -0.73
C SER A 161 5.92 -10.97 -1.22
N TYR A 162 4.75 -11.42 -0.79
CA TYR A 162 3.48 -10.74 -1.05
C TYR A 162 3.48 -9.31 -0.52
N ASN A 163 3.89 -9.10 0.73
CA ASN A 163 3.96 -7.77 1.35
C ASN A 163 4.98 -6.86 0.64
N ALA A 164 6.13 -7.38 0.19
CA ALA A 164 7.11 -6.60 -0.57
C ALA A 164 6.53 -6.09 -1.89
N SER A 165 5.80 -6.94 -2.63
CA SER A 165 5.15 -6.55 -3.89
C SER A 165 4.02 -5.55 -3.65
N LYS A 166 3.22 -5.74 -2.59
CA LYS A 166 2.19 -4.78 -2.19
C LYS A 166 2.77 -3.40 -1.91
N ILE A 167 3.83 -3.30 -1.11
CA ILE A 167 4.51 -2.03 -0.78
C ILE A 167 5.10 -1.40 -2.06
N SER A 168 5.70 -2.21 -2.94
CA SER A 168 6.25 -1.74 -4.20
C SER A 168 5.19 -1.13 -5.13
N LEU A 169 4.06 -1.82 -5.31
CA LEU A 169 2.94 -1.33 -6.12
C LEU A 169 2.35 -0.05 -5.51
N GLN A 170 2.12 -0.02 -4.21
CA GLN A 170 1.64 1.15 -3.49
C GLN A 170 2.54 2.37 -3.73
N MET A 171 3.86 2.20 -3.63
CA MET A 171 4.81 3.27 -3.90
C MET A 171 4.79 3.73 -5.37
N GLN A 172 4.63 2.82 -6.32
CA GLN A 172 4.53 3.17 -7.75
C GLN A 172 3.28 4.00 -8.03
N VAL A 173 2.14 3.62 -7.46
CA VAL A 173 0.87 4.36 -7.58
C VAL A 173 0.98 5.74 -6.94
N GLN A 174 1.54 5.85 -5.74
CA GLN A 174 1.76 7.13 -5.07
C GLN A 174 2.63 8.06 -5.91
N LYS A 175 3.73 7.57 -6.46
CA LYS A 175 4.61 8.35 -7.35
C LYS A 175 3.88 8.84 -8.59
N ALA A 176 3.15 7.96 -9.28
CA ALA A 176 2.41 8.33 -10.49
C ALA A 176 1.28 9.34 -10.18
N TYR A 177 0.58 9.18 -9.06
CA TYR A 177 -0.45 10.10 -8.60
C TYR A 177 0.12 11.50 -8.30
N PHE A 178 1.20 11.57 -7.54
CA PHE A 178 1.83 12.85 -7.20
C PHE A 178 2.45 13.52 -8.43
N GLU A 179 3.02 12.76 -9.37
CA GLU A 179 3.53 13.27 -10.64
C GLU A 179 2.40 13.94 -11.46
N ALA A 180 1.28 13.24 -11.61
CA ALA A 180 0.11 13.80 -12.30
C ALA A 180 -0.44 15.05 -11.59
N ARG A 181 -0.55 15.04 -10.26
CA ARG A 181 -0.99 16.21 -9.47
C ARG A 181 -0.05 17.40 -9.59
N ALA A 182 1.26 17.17 -9.57
CA ALA A 182 2.24 18.25 -9.75
C ALA A 182 2.11 18.91 -11.14
N LEU A 183 1.91 18.09 -12.19
CA LEU A 183 1.71 18.60 -13.55
C LEU A 183 0.39 19.36 -13.68
N GLU A 184 -0.69 18.88 -13.07
CA GLU A 184 -1.97 19.58 -13.03
C GLU A 184 -1.86 20.96 -12.35
N GLU A 185 -1.13 21.04 -11.23
CA GLU A 185 -0.88 22.31 -10.54
C GLU A 185 -0.02 23.25 -11.40
N LYS A 186 1.03 22.75 -12.06
CA LYS A 186 1.85 23.53 -12.99
C LYS A 186 1.05 24.08 -14.17
N ILE A 187 0.14 23.31 -14.73
CA ILE A 187 -0.79 23.76 -15.78
C ILE A 187 -1.65 24.90 -15.27
N LYS A 188 -2.17 24.80 -14.06
CA LYS A 188 -2.97 25.84 -13.43
C LYS A 188 -2.16 27.12 -13.19
N LEU A 189 -0.93 26.99 -12.68
CA LEU A 189 -0.01 28.10 -12.49
C LEU A 189 0.34 28.79 -13.81
N GLN A 190 0.65 28.02 -14.86
CA GLN A 190 0.93 28.55 -16.20
C GLN A 190 -0.28 29.30 -16.78
N LYS A 191 -1.50 28.76 -16.63
CA LYS A 191 -2.73 29.44 -17.05
C LYS A 191 -2.96 30.74 -16.26
N ASN A 192 -2.65 30.75 -14.97
CA ASN A 192 -2.76 31.96 -14.14
C ASN A 192 -1.72 33.00 -14.54
N SER A 193 -0.47 32.62 -14.79
CA SER A 193 0.58 33.53 -15.28
C SER A 193 0.16 34.15 -16.64
N ILE A 194 -0.30 33.34 -17.59
CA ILE A 194 -0.82 33.86 -18.88
C ILE A 194 -1.97 34.87 -18.66
N ARG A 195 -2.84 34.65 -17.70
CA ARG A 195 -3.94 35.59 -17.38
C ARG A 195 -3.42 36.88 -16.72
N ARG A 196 -2.39 36.79 -15.88
CA ARG A 196 -1.77 37.96 -15.25
C ARG A 196 -1.02 38.83 -16.27
N GLN A 197 -0.46 38.19 -17.31
CA GLN A 197 0.30 38.84 -18.39
C GLN A 197 -0.59 39.23 -19.60
N THR A 198 -1.76 39.83 -19.35
CA THR A 198 -2.71 40.21 -20.42
C THR A 198 -2.15 41.18 -21.46
N TRP A 199 -1.07 41.90 -21.12
CA TRP A 199 -0.36 42.83 -21.97
C TRP A 199 0.68 42.17 -22.90
N ALA A 200 1.04 40.90 -22.68
CA ALA A 200 2.01 40.19 -23.49
C ALA A 200 1.32 39.11 -24.31
N GLN A 201 1.44 39.14 -25.64
CA GLN A 201 1.11 37.99 -26.50
C GLN A 201 2.30 37.03 -26.48
N ASP A 202 2.50 36.36 -25.37
CA ASP A 202 3.62 35.42 -25.23
C ASP A 202 3.31 34.04 -25.86
N SER A 203 3.87 33.82 -27.05
CA SER A 203 3.75 32.54 -27.75
C SER A 203 4.50 31.42 -27.00
N ALA A 204 5.62 31.74 -26.34
CA ALA A 204 6.43 30.78 -25.59
C ALA A 204 5.65 30.25 -24.34
N ALA A 205 4.91 31.12 -23.65
CA ALA A 205 4.06 30.70 -22.54
C ALA A 205 2.94 29.74 -22.95
N LYS A 206 2.38 29.90 -24.15
CA LYS A 206 1.36 28.99 -24.74
C LYS A 206 1.96 27.66 -25.17
N GLU A 207 3.16 27.67 -25.77
CA GLU A 207 3.91 26.47 -26.12
C GLU A 207 4.23 25.64 -24.86
N LYS A 208 4.74 26.29 -23.81
CA LYS A 208 5.00 25.68 -22.51
C LYS A 208 3.75 25.07 -21.88
N LEU A 209 2.60 25.72 -22.00
CA LEU A 209 1.33 25.18 -21.54
C LEU A 209 0.99 23.89 -22.30
N SER A 210 1.15 23.85 -23.61
CA SER A 210 0.91 22.64 -24.44
C SER A 210 1.84 21.49 -24.06
N GLU A 211 3.12 21.76 -23.79
CA GLU A 211 4.07 20.75 -23.29
C GLU A 211 3.64 20.15 -21.95
N LEU A 212 3.19 21.00 -21.00
CA LEU A 212 2.71 20.56 -19.69
C LEU A 212 1.43 19.74 -19.82
N GLU A 213 0.49 20.12 -20.69
CA GLU A 213 -0.75 19.36 -20.96
C GLU A 213 -0.44 17.98 -21.57
N ASN A 214 0.53 17.88 -22.47
CA ASN A 214 1.00 16.60 -23.02
C ASN A 214 1.68 15.72 -21.93
N SER A 215 2.54 16.32 -21.09
CA SER A 215 3.18 15.63 -19.98
C SER A 215 2.16 15.11 -18.97
N PHE A 216 1.13 15.90 -18.66
CA PHE A 216 0.04 15.50 -17.78
C PHE A 216 -0.74 14.30 -18.34
N LYS A 217 -1.05 14.32 -19.65
CA LYS A 217 -1.70 13.20 -20.33
C LYS A 217 -0.87 11.92 -20.23
N GLN A 218 0.45 12.01 -20.39
CA GLN A 218 1.35 10.86 -20.24
C GLN A 218 1.37 10.35 -18.78
N ALA A 219 1.42 11.25 -17.80
CA ALA A 219 1.36 10.88 -16.39
C ALA A 219 0.04 10.20 -16.01
N LEU A 220 -1.10 10.69 -16.53
CA LEU A 220 -2.39 10.03 -16.36
C LEU A 220 -2.44 8.64 -17.01
N THR A 221 -1.86 8.49 -18.21
CA THR A 221 -1.78 7.18 -18.88
C THR A 221 -1.00 6.18 -18.02
N LYS A 222 0.14 6.58 -17.46
CA LYS A 222 0.93 5.76 -16.55
C LYS A 222 0.16 5.40 -15.27
N LEU A 223 -0.57 6.35 -14.70
CA LEU A 223 -1.43 6.09 -13.54
C LEU A 223 -2.54 5.09 -13.90
N ASN A 224 -3.20 5.27 -15.03
CA ASN A 224 -4.26 4.37 -15.50
C ASN A 224 -3.76 2.93 -15.73
N GLU A 225 -2.53 2.77 -16.25
CA GLU A 225 -1.90 1.44 -16.38
C GLU A 225 -1.72 0.76 -15.01
N LEU A 226 -1.26 1.50 -13.99
CA LEU A 226 -1.13 0.98 -12.63
C LEU A 226 -2.49 0.66 -11.96
N LEU A 227 -3.55 1.37 -12.34
CA LEU A 227 -4.92 1.14 -11.84
C LEU A 227 -5.65 0.01 -12.61
N ASN A 228 -5.03 -0.53 -13.67
CA ASN A 228 -5.64 -1.45 -14.63
C ASN A 228 -6.91 -0.87 -15.25
N GLU A 229 -6.85 0.40 -15.69
CA GLU A 229 -7.92 1.17 -16.31
C GLU A 229 -7.63 1.47 -17.78
N LYS A 230 -8.65 1.98 -18.50
CA LYS A 230 -8.47 2.43 -19.88
C LYS A 230 -7.43 3.57 -19.92
N ARG A 231 -6.47 3.52 -20.85
CA ARG A 231 -5.35 4.46 -20.96
C ARG A 231 -5.76 5.93 -21.08
N ASP A 232 -6.90 6.20 -21.66
CA ASP A 232 -7.44 7.53 -21.93
C ASP A 232 -8.43 8.01 -20.87
N ARG A 233 -8.65 7.24 -19.79
CA ARG A 233 -9.56 7.63 -18.71
C ARG A 233 -9.10 8.92 -18.05
N GLN A 234 -10.04 9.84 -17.89
CA GLN A 234 -9.80 11.13 -17.24
C GLN A 234 -10.25 11.07 -15.77
N TRP A 235 -9.45 11.69 -14.91
CA TRP A 235 -9.71 11.79 -13.49
C TRP A 235 -9.70 13.24 -13.03
N LEU A 236 -10.51 13.55 -12.03
CA LEU A 236 -10.36 14.74 -11.20
C LEU A 236 -9.51 14.32 -9.99
N LEU A 237 -8.20 14.64 -10.04
CA LEU A 237 -7.30 14.27 -8.96
C LEU A 237 -7.56 15.15 -7.74
N GLU A 238 -7.93 14.52 -6.62
CA GLU A 238 -8.14 15.23 -5.37
C GLU A 238 -6.82 15.74 -4.79
N THR A 239 -6.87 16.89 -4.12
CA THR A 239 -5.70 17.37 -3.38
C THR A 239 -5.50 16.45 -2.19
N SER A 240 -4.52 15.58 -2.27
CA SER A 240 -4.10 14.74 -1.17
C SER A 240 -3.55 15.66 -0.06
N LYS A 241 -4.32 15.82 1.01
CA LYS A 241 -3.81 16.33 2.27
C LYS A 241 -3.01 15.19 2.89
N LEU A 242 -1.74 15.06 2.50
CA LEU A 242 -0.83 14.33 3.37
C LEU A 242 -0.91 15.04 4.71
N SER A 243 -1.48 14.36 5.70
CA SER A 243 -1.48 14.83 7.07
C SER A 243 -0.03 15.15 7.40
N TYR A 244 0.25 16.41 7.72
CA TYR A 244 1.53 16.83 8.28
C TYR A 244 1.66 16.27 9.69
N THR A 245 1.66 14.93 9.80
CA THR A 245 2.06 14.26 11.03
C THR A 245 3.54 14.56 11.18
N PRO A 246 3.99 15.05 12.35
CA PRO A 246 5.42 15.21 12.55
C PRO A 246 6.09 13.86 12.24
N LEU A 247 7.16 13.91 11.43
CA LEU A 247 7.95 12.72 11.14
C LEU A 247 8.39 12.10 12.48
N PRO A 248 8.29 10.77 12.66
CA PRO A 248 8.81 10.10 13.84
C PRO A 248 10.32 10.33 13.94
N THR A 249 10.91 10.07 15.07
CA THR A 249 12.37 10.15 15.23
C THR A 249 13.08 9.11 14.36
N LEU A 250 14.33 9.34 14.00
CA LEU A 250 15.14 8.40 13.22
C LEU A 250 15.21 7.02 13.90
N GLU A 251 15.36 6.97 15.23
CA GLU A 251 15.45 5.73 15.98
C GLU A 251 14.12 4.95 15.97
N GLU A 252 12.99 5.63 16.13
CA GLU A 252 11.66 5.00 16.00
C GLU A 252 11.45 4.46 14.58
N THR A 253 11.91 5.20 13.57
CA THR A 253 11.82 4.80 12.15
C THR A 253 12.66 3.55 11.88
N LYS A 254 13.90 3.47 12.40
CA LYS A 254 14.74 2.27 12.29
C LYS A 254 14.13 1.06 13.03
N ALA A 255 13.62 1.27 14.25
CA ALA A 255 12.96 0.21 15.00
C ALA A 255 11.75 -0.36 14.25
N LEU A 256 10.96 0.51 13.60
CA LEU A 256 9.83 0.11 12.76
C LEU A 256 10.29 -0.68 11.54
N ALA A 257 11.37 -0.26 10.87
CA ALA A 257 11.94 -0.96 9.73
C ALA A 257 12.37 -2.39 10.07
N TYR A 258 13.02 -2.60 11.22
CA TYR A 258 13.38 -3.95 11.68
C TYR A 258 12.19 -4.87 11.90
N GLN A 259 11.03 -4.31 12.27
CA GLN A 259 9.82 -5.09 12.52
C GLN A 259 8.97 -5.33 11.25
N LYS A 260 8.96 -4.37 10.33
CA LYS A 260 7.99 -4.34 9.22
C LYS A 260 8.57 -4.74 7.87
N ARG A 261 9.86 -4.53 7.66
CA ARG A 261 10.48 -4.80 6.35
C ARG A 261 10.41 -6.28 5.96
N PRO A 262 9.91 -6.59 4.76
CA PRO A 262 9.82 -7.97 4.29
C PRO A 262 11.16 -8.71 4.22
N ASP A 263 12.25 -8.01 3.88
CA ASP A 263 13.60 -8.60 3.84
C ASP A 263 14.13 -8.95 5.23
N MET A 264 13.79 -8.17 6.26
CA MET A 264 14.10 -8.47 7.65
C MET A 264 13.34 -9.72 8.12
N VAL A 265 12.04 -9.82 7.80
CA VAL A 265 11.23 -11.01 8.13
C VAL A 265 11.83 -12.26 7.50
N LYS A 266 12.25 -12.19 6.22
CA LYS A 266 12.92 -13.31 5.53
C LYS A 266 14.22 -13.72 6.21
N ALA A 267 15.07 -12.75 6.55
CA ALA A 267 16.36 -13.02 7.17
C ALA A 267 16.21 -13.61 8.59
N GLU A 268 15.26 -13.13 9.39
CA GLU A 268 14.95 -13.71 10.71
C GLU A 268 14.36 -15.12 10.59
N ALA A 269 13.52 -15.40 9.59
CA ALA A 269 13.00 -16.74 9.33
C ALA A 269 14.11 -17.73 8.94
N GLU A 270 15.10 -17.28 8.13
CA GLU A 270 16.29 -18.10 7.80
C GLU A 270 17.14 -18.38 9.04
N ARG A 271 17.39 -17.37 9.88
CA ARG A 271 18.12 -17.57 11.13
C ARG A 271 17.42 -18.53 12.07
N ALA A 272 16.08 -18.37 12.24
CA ALA A 272 15.27 -19.26 13.08
C ALA A 272 15.29 -20.71 12.56
N PHE A 273 15.21 -20.90 11.26
CA PHE A 273 15.32 -22.23 10.64
C PHE A 273 16.69 -22.87 10.88
N ALA A 274 17.78 -22.10 10.70
CA ALA A 274 19.14 -22.58 10.98
C ALA A 274 19.36 -22.93 12.46
N GLN A 275 18.72 -22.17 13.39
CA GLN A 275 18.73 -22.47 14.81
C GLN A 275 18.07 -23.82 15.10
N VAL A 276 16.86 -24.08 14.56
CA VAL A 276 16.18 -25.36 14.73
C VAL A 276 17.03 -26.51 14.20
N LYS A 277 17.73 -26.32 13.06
CA LYS A 277 18.66 -27.33 12.54
C LYS A 277 19.81 -27.64 13.50
N LEU A 278 20.39 -26.62 14.12
CA LEU A 278 21.45 -26.82 15.13
C LEU A 278 20.90 -27.53 16.36
N ASP A 279 19.73 -27.12 16.86
CA ASP A 279 19.11 -27.64 18.07
C ASP A 279 18.87 -29.15 17.98
N TYR A 280 18.14 -29.63 16.97
CA TYR A 280 17.91 -31.08 16.84
C TYR A 280 19.17 -31.84 16.42
N THR A 281 20.10 -31.22 15.66
CA THR A 281 21.36 -31.87 15.33
C THR A 281 22.23 -32.06 16.57
N SER A 282 22.26 -31.10 17.49
CA SER A 282 23.02 -31.20 18.74
C SER A 282 22.41 -32.21 19.72
N GLU A 283 21.08 -32.41 19.69
CA GLU A 283 20.39 -33.39 20.54
C GLU A 283 20.61 -34.84 20.06
N TYR A 284 20.61 -35.08 18.73
CA TYR A 284 20.66 -36.45 18.14
C TYR A 284 21.99 -36.78 17.46
N ALA A 285 22.92 -35.84 17.35
CA ALA A 285 24.29 -36.05 16.88
C ALA A 285 25.23 -35.04 17.57
N ALA A 286 26.42 -35.49 17.98
CA ALA A 286 27.35 -34.56 18.63
C ALA A 286 27.77 -33.40 17.70
N ILE A 287 27.90 -32.18 18.23
CA ILE A 287 28.34 -30.99 17.50
C ILE A 287 29.73 -31.18 16.89
N SER A 288 30.58 -32.03 17.48
CA SER A 288 31.91 -32.35 16.96
C SER A 288 31.88 -33.13 15.64
N THR A 289 30.74 -33.72 15.27
CA THR A 289 30.58 -34.43 14.00
C THR A 289 30.55 -33.47 12.83
N TYR A 290 30.77 -33.99 11.60
CA TYR A 290 30.63 -33.18 10.38
C TYR A 290 29.21 -32.57 10.24
N LYS A 291 28.15 -33.31 10.57
CA LYS A 291 26.75 -32.80 10.54
C LYS A 291 26.54 -31.67 11.55
N GLY A 292 27.05 -31.82 12.77
CA GLY A 292 26.97 -30.77 13.80
C GLY A 292 27.74 -29.51 13.40
N ARG A 293 28.95 -29.65 12.87
CA ARG A 293 29.74 -28.50 12.39
C ARG A 293 29.07 -27.78 11.21
N ILE A 294 28.44 -28.51 10.29
CA ILE A 294 27.68 -27.91 9.19
C ILE A 294 26.51 -27.10 9.74
N ALA A 295 25.71 -27.65 10.65
CA ALA A 295 24.57 -26.93 11.25
C ALA A 295 25.02 -25.66 12.00
N LEU A 296 26.13 -25.74 12.76
CA LEU A 296 26.71 -24.56 13.42
C LEU A 296 27.13 -23.49 12.42
N ASN A 297 27.79 -23.87 11.33
CA ASN A 297 28.23 -22.94 10.29
C ASN A 297 27.04 -22.31 9.54
N GLU A 298 25.96 -23.06 9.30
CA GLU A 298 24.72 -22.54 8.70
C GLU A 298 24.07 -21.48 9.59
N LEU A 299 23.96 -21.73 10.90
CA LEU A 299 23.47 -20.72 11.83
C LEU A 299 24.38 -19.47 11.83
N ARG A 300 25.68 -19.66 11.95
CA ARG A 300 26.63 -18.54 11.95
C ARG A 300 26.55 -17.72 10.66
N LYS A 301 26.38 -18.37 9.52
CA LYS A 301 26.15 -17.71 8.22
C LYS A 301 24.86 -16.89 8.22
N ALA A 302 23.76 -17.45 8.74
CA ALA A 302 22.47 -16.74 8.81
C ALA A 302 22.56 -15.51 9.74
N GLU A 303 23.24 -15.61 10.88
CA GLU A 303 23.48 -14.49 11.79
C GLU A 303 24.28 -13.36 11.14
N LEU A 304 25.36 -13.70 10.41
CA LEU A 304 26.19 -12.72 9.72
C LEU A 304 25.41 -12.03 8.57
N LEU A 305 24.58 -12.77 7.85
CA LEU A 305 23.71 -12.20 6.81
C LEU A 305 22.68 -11.26 7.40
N LEU A 306 22.07 -11.62 8.53
CA LEU A 306 21.14 -10.77 9.25
C LEU A 306 21.82 -9.49 9.75
N GLN A 307 23.03 -9.60 10.32
CA GLN A 307 23.83 -8.45 10.76
C GLN A 307 24.14 -7.51 9.58
N LYS A 308 24.57 -8.06 8.46
CA LYS A 308 24.82 -7.28 7.23
C LYS A 308 23.56 -6.59 6.72
N LEU A 309 22.42 -7.29 6.78
CA LEU A 309 21.13 -6.70 6.37
C LEU A 309 20.74 -5.55 7.31
N LYS A 310 20.90 -5.69 8.64
CA LYS A 310 20.61 -4.62 9.60
C LYS A 310 21.43 -3.36 9.29
N GLN A 311 22.72 -3.49 9.00
CA GLN A 311 23.57 -2.36 8.61
C GLN A 311 23.08 -1.69 7.32
N LYS A 312 22.62 -2.49 6.33
CA LYS A 312 22.05 -1.97 5.08
C LYS A 312 20.73 -1.22 5.34
N VAL A 313 19.86 -1.78 6.19
CA VAL A 313 18.58 -1.17 6.56
C VAL A 313 18.82 0.15 7.30
N ASP A 314 19.79 0.19 8.22
CA ASP A 314 20.16 1.42 8.94
C ASP A 314 20.55 2.54 7.97
N GLN A 315 21.36 2.21 6.96
CA GLN A 315 21.80 3.18 5.98
C GLN A 315 20.61 3.64 5.10
N GLU A 316 19.84 2.72 4.54
CA GLU A 316 18.70 3.04 3.67
C GLU A 316 17.65 3.90 4.39
N VAL A 317 17.33 3.57 5.65
CA VAL A 317 16.37 4.33 6.45
C VAL A 317 16.92 5.70 6.80
N SER A 318 18.21 5.80 7.18
CA SER A 318 18.85 7.08 7.48
C SER A 318 18.84 7.99 6.25
N ASP A 319 19.23 7.48 5.08
CA ASP A 319 19.25 8.25 3.82
C ASP A 319 17.83 8.72 3.42
N ALA A 320 16.81 7.86 3.59
CA ALA A 320 15.43 8.21 3.29
C ALA A 320 14.88 9.26 4.28
N TYR A 321 15.22 9.12 5.56
CA TYR A 321 14.82 10.06 6.62
C TYR A 321 15.44 11.45 6.40
N GLU A 322 16.74 11.52 6.13
CA GLU A 322 17.43 12.79 5.84
C GLU A 322 16.83 13.49 4.61
N LYS A 323 16.51 12.73 3.56
CA LYS A 323 15.82 13.27 2.37
C LYS A 323 14.44 13.80 2.71
N ALA A 324 13.67 13.12 3.56
CA ALA A 324 12.34 13.59 3.96
C ALA A 324 12.42 14.88 4.80
N VAL A 325 13.39 14.97 5.72
CA VAL A 325 13.65 16.19 6.53
C VAL A 325 14.09 17.34 5.64
N ALA A 326 15.03 17.11 4.72
CA ALA A 326 15.50 18.13 3.79
C ALA A 326 14.38 18.61 2.84
N ALA A 327 13.57 17.70 2.33
CA ALA A 327 12.43 18.04 1.48
C ALA A 327 11.35 18.83 2.23
N LYS A 328 11.10 18.52 3.50
CA LYS A 328 10.20 19.30 4.37
C LYS A 328 10.70 20.74 4.54
N LYS A 329 11.98 20.90 4.84
CA LYS A 329 12.61 22.22 4.97
C LYS A 329 12.50 23.03 3.67
N ALA A 330 12.81 22.40 2.52
CA ALA A 330 12.70 23.04 1.22
C ALA A 330 11.26 23.44 0.88
N LEU A 331 10.25 22.64 1.28
CA LEU A 331 8.84 22.97 1.14
C LEU A 331 8.46 24.20 1.98
N ASP A 332 8.89 24.24 3.25
CA ASP A 332 8.60 25.37 4.14
C ASP A 332 9.22 26.67 3.61
N GLU A 333 10.49 26.61 3.18
CA GLU A 333 11.21 27.76 2.60
C GLU A 333 10.57 28.25 1.28
N SER A 334 10.22 27.33 0.38
CA SER A 334 9.61 27.68 -0.91
C SER A 334 8.17 28.21 -0.74
N THR A 335 7.44 27.71 0.26
CA THR A 335 6.10 28.23 0.59
C THR A 335 6.18 29.65 1.12
N ALA A 336 7.13 29.95 2.03
CA ALA A 336 7.37 31.30 2.54
C ALA A 336 7.80 32.24 1.42
N ALA A 337 8.70 31.83 0.54
CA ALA A 337 9.14 32.63 -0.61
C ALA A 337 7.98 32.95 -1.58
N LYS A 338 7.11 31.96 -1.85
CA LYS A 338 5.91 32.16 -2.67
C LYS A 338 4.97 33.23 -2.02
N ASP A 339 4.73 33.12 -0.72
CA ASP A 339 3.84 34.05 -0.01
C ASP A 339 4.41 35.49 -0.01
N GLU A 340 5.72 35.65 0.03
CA GLU A 340 6.38 36.95 -0.07
C GLU A 340 6.33 37.49 -1.51
N ALA A 341 6.65 36.69 -2.51
CA ALA A 341 6.54 37.06 -3.92
C ALA A 341 5.10 37.50 -4.28
N TRP A 342 4.10 36.81 -3.72
CA TRP A 342 2.69 37.17 -3.90
C TRP A 342 2.38 38.57 -3.34
N LYS A 343 2.87 38.91 -2.15
CA LYS A 343 2.70 40.26 -1.55
C LYS A 343 3.39 41.32 -2.38
N THR A 344 4.63 41.05 -2.82
CA THR A 344 5.42 41.99 -3.66
C THR A 344 4.70 42.28 -4.97
N TYR A 345 4.24 41.22 -5.68
CA TYR A 345 3.48 41.39 -6.91
C TYR A 345 2.21 42.21 -6.72
N HIS A 346 1.43 41.99 -5.67
CA HIS A 346 0.22 42.77 -5.40
C HIS A 346 0.49 44.20 -5.03
N ALA A 347 1.59 44.49 -4.30
CA ALA A 347 2.03 45.86 -4.03
C ALA A 347 2.43 46.57 -5.33
N THR A 348 3.26 45.94 -6.16
CA THR A 348 3.69 46.46 -7.47
C THR A 348 2.49 46.66 -8.41
N LEU A 349 1.53 45.76 -8.45
CA LEU A 349 0.30 45.89 -9.23
C LEU A 349 -0.51 47.15 -8.81
N THR A 350 -0.60 47.38 -7.50
CA THR A 350 -1.27 48.56 -6.96
C THR A 350 -0.53 49.85 -7.32
N ASP A 351 0.80 49.87 -7.21
CA ASP A 351 1.62 51.00 -7.56
C ASP A 351 1.65 51.28 -9.07
N TYR A 352 1.60 50.20 -9.90
CA TYR A 352 1.42 50.35 -11.35
C TYR A 352 0.07 50.99 -11.70
N ALA A 353 -1.02 50.56 -11.08
CA ALA A 353 -2.34 51.16 -11.26
C ALA A 353 -2.35 52.68 -10.88
N ASN A 354 -1.54 53.06 -9.87
CA ASN A 354 -1.34 54.43 -9.44
C ASN A 354 -0.26 55.19 -10.24
N LYS A 355 0.30 54.56 -11.32
CA LYS A 355 1.35 55.13 -12.18
C LYS A 355 2.66 55.50 -11.44
N LYS A 356 2.98 54.79 -10.37
CA LYS A 356 4.20 54.99 -9.58
C LYS A 356 5.37 54.16 -10.06
N VAL A 357 5.11 53.02 -10.69
CA VAL A 357 6.10 52.08 -11.23
C VAL A 357 5.83 51.81 -12.71
N SER A 358 6.83 51.28 -13.42
CA SER A 358 6.73 50.98 -14.83
C SER A 358 6.06 49.59 -15.09
N LEU A 359 5.64 49.36 -16.35
CA LEU A 359 5.18 48.06 -16.78
C LEU A 359 6.26 46.97 -16.64
N ASN A 360 7.52 47.34 -16.88
CA ASN A 360 8.65 46.40 -16.75
C ASN A 360 8.80 45.90 -15.32
N ASP A 361 8.63 46.79 -14.30
CA ASP A 361 8.68 46.38 -12.89
C ASP A 361 7.56 45.37 -12.56
N LEU A 362 6.36 45.59 -13.14
CA LEU A 362 5.24 44.66 -12.96
C LEU A 362 5.50 43.30 -13.65
N ILE A 363 6.10 43.30 -14.84
CA ILE A 363 6.49 42.09 -15.55
C ILE A 363 7.52 41.27 -14.76
N GLU A 364 8.51 41.95 -14.18
CA GLU A 364 9.57 41.37 -13.38
C GLU A 364 9.00 40.70 -12.11
N THR A 365 8.16 41.43 -11.36
CA THR A 365 7.53 40.87 -10.15
C THR A 365 6.53 39.73 -10.45
N GLU A 366 5.87 39.72 -11.61
CA GLU A 366 5.05 38.62 -12.04
C GLU A 366 5.88 37.35 -12.36
N ALA A 367 7.02 37.54 -13.02
CA ALA A 367 7.93 36.42 -13.31
C ALA A 367 8.51 35.83 -12.03
N GLU A 368 8.90 36.65 -11.04
CA GLU A 368 9.34 36.19 -9.71
C GLU A 368 8.25 35.44 -8.96
N LEU A 369 6.99 35.93 -9.03
CA LEU A 369 5.85 35.22 -8.44
C LEU A 369 5.64 33.87 -9.08
N PHE A 370 5.62 33.79 -10.41
CA PHE A 370 5.43 32.54 -11.15
C PHE A 370 6.53 31.53 -10.85
N ASP A 371 7.79 31.97 -10.77
CA ASP A 371 8.91 31.11 -10.41
C ASP A 371 8.79 30.56 -8.97
N SER A 372 8.38 31.43 -8.04
CA SER A 372 8.17 31.06 -6.64
C SER A 372 6.97 30.10 -6.47
N GLU A 373 5.86 30.33 -7.19
CA GLU A 373 4.71 29.42 -7.23
C GLU A 373 5.12 28.03 -7.78
N THR A 374 5.88 28.00 -8.88
CA THR A 374 6.35 26.77 -9.51
C THR A 374 7.29 26.01 -8.58
N LYS A 375 8.23 26.71 -7.93
CA LYS A 375 9.16 26.13 -6.97
C LYS A 375 8.46 25.54 -5.76
N ALA A 376 7.42 26.21 -5.24
CA ALA A 376 6.61 25.71 -4.12
C ALA A 376 5.84 24.42 -4.52
N ALA A 377 5.27 24.38 -5.74
CA ALA A 377 4.60 23.19 -6.26
C ALA A 377 5.58 22.00 -6.43
N ASP A 378 6.78 22.26 -6.94
CA ASP A 378 7.83 21.25 -7.07
C ASP A 378 8.32 20.76 -5.71
N SER A 379 8.51 21.66 -4.75
CA SER A 379 8.92 21.28 -3.38
C SER A 379 7.88 20.41 -2.69
N LEU A 380 6.59 20.70 -2.88
CA LEU A 380 5.50 19.87 -2.36
C LEU A 380 5.53 18.46 -2.99
N TYR A 381 5.73 18.37 -4.30
CA TYR A 381 5.88 17.10 -4.98
C TYR A 381 7.06 16.30 -4.43
N GLN A 382 8.24 16.93 -4.31
CA GLN A 382 9.45 16.27 -3.80
C GLN A 382 9.28 15.82 -2.35
N TYR A 383 8.61 16.60 -1.51
CA TYR A 383 8.29 16.21 -0.14
C TYR A 383 7.39 14.96 -0.10
N ASN A 384 6.34 14.92 -0.91
CA ASN A 384 5.45 13.77 -0.98
C ASN A 384 6.19 12.50 -1.41
N ILE A 385 7.08 12.60 -2.41
CA ILE A 385 7.92 11.48 -2.86
C ILE A 385 8.91 11.05 -1.78
N ALA A 386 9.52 12.00 -1.06
CA ALA A 386 10.45 11.69 0.02
C ALA A 386 9.76 10.95 1.18
N VAL A 387 8.56 11.38 1.58
CA VAL A 387 7.76 10.69 2.60
C VAL A 387 7.33 9.30 2.13
N SER A 388 6.85 9.16 0.88
CA SER A 388 6.51 7.84 0.33
C SER A 388 7.73 6.91 0.27
N THR A 389 8.92 7.45 -0.05
CA THR A 389 10.17 6.68 -0.05
C THR A 389 10.57 6.26 1.36
N LEU A 390 10.38 7.14 2.35
CA LEU A 390 10.62 6.82 3.76
C LEU A 390 9.68 5.69 4.23
N ASN A 391 8.38 5.79 3.91
CA ASN A 391 7.41 4.74 4.23
C ASN A 391 7.80 3.39 3.60
N GLN A 392 8.21 3.38 2.33
CA GLN A 392 8.72 2.18 1.67
C GLN A 392 9.98 1.63 2.37
N SER A 393 10.88 2.52 2.80
CA SER A 393 12.13 2.11 3.47
C SER A 393 11.92 1.45 4.82
N VAL A 394 10.78 1.70 5.48
CA VAL A 394 10.39 1.06 6.73
C VAL A 394 9.42 -0.12 6.55
N GLY A 395 8.98 -0.39 5.33
CA GLY A 395 8.09 -1.51 5.05
C GLY A 395 6.59 -1.18 5.24
N LEU A 396 6.19 0.06 4.95
CA LEU A 396 4.81 0.55 5.02
C LEU A 396 4.24 0.90 3.64
#